data_888a3becb33a485d7146c721fda8ad4e
#
_entry.id   888a3becb33a485d7146c721fda8ad4e
#
_cell.length_a   1.000
_cell.length_b   1.000
_cell.length_c   1.000
_cell.angle_alpha   90.00
_cell.angle_beta   90.00
_cell.angle_gamma   90.00
#
_symmetry.space_group_name_H-M   'P 1'
#
loop_
_entity.id
_entity.type
_entity.pdbx_description
1 polymer ?
#
loop_
_entity_poly.entity_id
_entity_poly.type
_entity_poly.pdbx_seq_one_letter_code
_entity_poly.pdbx_strand_id
1 'polypeptide(L)'
;MSALLPVYEREIVLVRGKGAKLFDKEGQAYLDFAAGIGVNGLGYGDRKVLKAIRDQAGKLIHASNLFHTEPASELAARLVSLAFPGKVFFCNSGSEACEGAMKFARRIGKEQGRTEYVCFERAFHGRTMGALSTTWNPKYREPFEPLVPGVRFLPWNDLPAVATAVNEKTAAVMLEPVQGEGGVRVAEPKFLQGIAALARERGALLLYDEVQCGLGRTGKMFAFQHAGVTPDILT
;
A
#
# COMPACT_ATOMS: atom_id res chain seq x y z
N MET A 1 -5.42 -31.34 -15.15
CA MET A 1 -5.98 -30.39 -14.16
C MET A 1 -4.84 -29.48 -13.68
N SER A 2 -5.08 -28.19 -13.52
CA SER A 2 -4.09 -27.25 -12.96
C SER A 2 -3.88 -27.57 -11.47
N ALA A 3 -2.64 -27.63 -11.01
CA ALA A 3 -2.31 -27.72 -9.58
C ALA A 3 -2.51 -26.37 -8.85
N LEU A 4 -2.78 -25.29 -9.60
CA LEU A 4 -3.06 -23.96 -9.01
C LEU A 4 -4.48 -23.93 -8.45
N LEU A 5 -4.61 -23.44 -7.21
CA LEU A 5 -5.91 -23.18 -6.61
C LEU A 5 -6.68 -22.16 -7.49
N PRO A 6 -7.94 -22.42 -7.88
CA PRO A 6 -8.71 -21.55 -8.75
C PRO A 6 -9.31 -20.35 -8.00
N VAL A 7 -8.44 -19.47 -7.49
CA VAL A 7 -8.84 -18.24 -6.79
C VAL A 7 -9.47 -17.23 -7.77
N TYR A 8 -9.04 -17.27 -9.04
CA TYR A 8 -9.59 -16.47 -10.13
C TYR A 8 -9.79 -17.36 -11.37
N GLU A 9 -10.79 -17.06 -12.18
CA GLU A 9 -10.90 -17.61 -13.53
C GLU A 9 -9.72 -17.11 -14.37
N ARG A 10 -9.05 -18.04 -15.09
CA ARG A 10 -7.87 -17.75 -15.89
C ARG A 10 -8.01 -18.38 -17.26
N GLU A 11 -8.38 -17.57 -18.24
CA GLU A 11 -8.60 -18.02 -19.62
C GLU A 11 -7.33 -17.86 -20.47
N ILE A 12 -6.52 -16.83 -20.19
CA ILE A 12 -5.35 -16.46 -21.03
C ILE A 12 -4.06 -16.94 -20.37
N VAL A 13 -3.22 -17.62 -21.15
CA VAL A 13 -1.88 -18.05 -20.73
C VAL A 13 -0.85 -17.10 -21.34
N LEU A 14 -0.42 -16.10 -20.58
CA LEU A 14 0.60 -15.14 -20.98
C LEU A 14 1.99 -15.75 -20.82
N VAL A 15 2.84 -15.59 -21.86
CA VAL A 15 4.20 -16.17 -21.91
C VAL A 15 5.30 -15.14 -22.11
N ARG A 16 4.99 -13.94 -22.55
CA ARG A 16 5.99 -12.89 -22.86
C ARG A 16 5.41 -11.49 -22.68
N GLY A 17 6.26 -10.56 -22.25
CA GLY A 17 5.97 -9.13 -22.25
C GLY A 17 7.05 -8.33 -22.99
N LYS A 18 6.67 -7.21 -23.65
CA LYS A 18 7.58 -6.24 -24.24
C LYS A 18 6.97 -4.85 -24.23
N GLY A 19 7.61 -3.90 -23.55
CA GLY A 19 7.07 -2.55 -23.36
C GLY A 19 5.70 -2.60 -22.68
N ALA A 20 4.66 -2.09 -23.30
CA ALA A 20 3.28 -2.11 -22.80
C ALA A 20 2.45 -3.27 -23.38
N LYS A 21 3.06 -4.31 -23.93
CA LYS A 21 2.34 -5.43 -24.56
C LYS A 21 2.67 -6.74 -23.88
N LEU A 22 1.63 -7.56 -23.70
CA LEU A 22 1.70 -8.96 -23.31
C LEU A 22 1.34 -9.85 -24.50
N PHE A 23 1.86 -11.07 -24.49
CA PHE A 23 1.62 -12.06 -25.54
C PHE A 23 1.28 -13.40 -24.90
N ASP A 24 0.24 -14.04 -25.42
CA ASP A 24 -0.12 -15.39 -25.01
C ASP A 24 0.71 -16.48 -25.74
N LYS A 25 0.41 -17.75 -25.42
CA LYS A 25 1.10 -18.89 -26.02
C LYS A 25 0.79 -19.08 -27.51
N GLU A 26 -0.33 -18.55 -28.01
CA GLU A 26 -0.73 -18.53 -29.40
C GLU A 26 -0.08 -17.37 -30.19
N GLY A 27 0.61 -16.45 -29.49
CA GLY A 27 1.27 -15.27 -30.08
C GLY A 27 0.36 -14.06 -30.21
N GLN A 28 -0.87 -14.12 -29.74
CA GLN A 28 -1.79 -12.97 -29.72
C GLN A 28 -1.23 -11.89 -28.80
N ALA A 29 -1.27 -10.65 -29.29
CA ALA A 29 -0.79 -9.48 -28.56
C ALA A 29 -1.95 -8.77 -27.85
N TYR A 30 -1.71 -8.41 -26.58
CA TYR A 30 -2.62 -7.62 -25.75
C TYR A 30 -1.94 -6.34 -25.29
N LEU A 31 -2.64 -5.21 -25.37
CA LEU A 31 -2.16 -3.97 -24.76
C LEU A 31 -2.48 -4.03 -23.25
N ASP A 32 -1.43 -3.94 -22.43
CA ASP A 32 -1.56 -4.12 -20.98
C ASP A 32 -1.85 -2.79 -20.29
N PHE A 33 -3.11 -2.57 -19.92
CA PHE A 33 -3.54 -1.47 -19.04
C PHE A 33 -3.64 -1.88 -17.57
N ALA A 34 -3.48 -3.16 -17.24
CA ALA A 34 -3.50 -3.64 -15.86
C ALA A 34 -2.14 -3.47 -15.17
N ALA A 35 -1.05 -3.55 -15.96
CA ALA A 35 0.34 -3.41 -15.50
C ALA A 35 0.65 -4.24 -14.23
N GLY A 36 0.07 -5.46 -14.11
CA GLY A 36 0.20 -6.27 -12.90
C GLY A 36 -0.43 -5.61 -11.66
N ILE A 37 -1.55 -4.90 -11.83
CA ILE A 37 -2.20 -4.06 -10.80
C ILE A 37 -1.24 -2.94 -10.34
N GLY A 38 -0.70 -2.19 -11.32
CA GLY A 38 0.16 -1.04 -11.08
C GLY A 38 1.65 -1.34 -10.83
N VAL A 39 2.04 -2.61 -10.73
CA VAL A 39 3.41 -3.01 -10.39
C VAL A 39 4.42 -2.73 -11.52
N ASN A 40 4.04 -2.98 -12.78
CA ASN A 40 4.94 -2.88 -13.93
C ASN A 40 4.97 -1.45 -14.52
N GLY A 41 5.24 -0.44 -13.69
CA GLY A 41 5.24 0.96 -14.11
C GLY A 41 6.25 1.32 -15.21
N LEU A 42 7.33 0.53 -15.37
CA LEU A 42 8.34 0.68 -16.41
C LEU A 42 8.08 -0.21 -17.64
N GLY A 43 6.97 -0.96 -17.63
CA GLY A 43 6.65 -1.94 -18.65
C GLY A 43 7.54 -3.19 -18.60
N TYR A 44 7.46 -4.02 -19.65
CA TYR A 44 8.13 -5.30 -19.72
C TYR A 44 9.45 -5.20 -20.48
N GLY A 45 10.51 -5.76 -19.90
CA GLY A 45 11.81 -5.88 -20.57
C GLY A 45 12.68 -4.63 -20.47
N ASP A 46 12.48 -3.75 -19.49
CA ASP A 46 13.38 -2.63 -19.24
C ASP A 46 14.82 -3.12 -19.01
N ARG A 47 15.75 -2.59 -19.81
CA ARG A 47 17.15 -3.08 -19.84
C ARG A 47 17.90 -2.79 -18.55
N LYS A 48 17.61 -1.67 -17.87
CA LYS A 48 18.28 -1.28 -16.62
C LYS A 48 17.83 -2.18 -15.47
N VAL A 49 16.52 -2.44 -15.37
CA VAL A 49 15.96 -3.35 -14.38
C VAL A 49 16.48 -4.77 -14.58
N LEU A 50 16.45 -5.29 -15.81
CA LEU A 50 16.97 -6.62 -16.11
C LEU A 50 18.47 -6.75 -15.80
N LYS A 51 19.26 -5.71 -16.11
CA LYS A 51 20.69 -5.71 -15.77
C LYS A 51 20.89 -5.73 -14.25
N ALA A 52 20.20 -4.89 -13.50
CA ALA A 52 20.31 -4.83 -12.04
C ALA A 52 19.94 -6.17 -11.38
N ILE A 53 18.88 -6.83 -11.85
CA ILE A 53 18.47 -8.15 -11.35
C ILE A 53 19.57 -9.19 -11.61
N ARG A 54 20.09 -9.28 -12.85
CA ARG A 54 21.13 -10.24 -13.22
C ARG A 54 22.42 -10.03 -12.43
N ASP A 55 22.86 -8.78 -12.35
CA ASP A 55 24.10 -8.43 -11.65
C ASP A 55 23.99 -8.76 -10.17
N GLN A 56 22.88 -8.39 -9.51
CA GLN A 56 22.69 -8.64 -8.09
C GLN A 56 22.44 -10.11 -7.77
N ALA A 57 21.70 -10.84 -8.61
CA ALA A 57 21.47 -12.27 -8.44
C ALA A 57 22.78 -13.07 -8.53
N GLY A 58 23.73 -12.61 -9.35
CA GLY A 58 25.09 -13.20 -9.44
C GLY A 58 26.00 -12.89 -8.26
N LYS A 59 25.66 -11.91 -7.42
CA LYS A 59 26.46 -11.54 -6.24
C LYS A 59 25.90 -12.12 -4.94
N LEU A 60 24.66 -11.77 -4.64
CA LEU A 60 23.99 -12.12 -3.39
C LEU A 60 22.48 -12.01 -3.54
N ILE A 61 21.76 -13.10 -3.40
CA ILE A 61 20.29 -13.12 -3.48
C ILE A 61 19.66 -12.77 -2.13
N HIS A 62 20.14 -13.41 -1.05
CA HIS A 62 19.55 -13.25 0.29
C HIS A 62 20.59 -13.46 1.38
N ALA A 63 20.55 -12.63 2.41
CA ALA A 63 21.44 -12.70 3.58
C ALA A 63 20.71 -12.56 4.92
N SER A 64 19.37 -12.66 4.94
CA SER A 64 18.55 -12.33 6.11
C SER A 64 18.66 -10.83 6.52
N ASN A 65 17.72 -10.38 7.32
CA ASN A 65 17.74 -9.03 7.93
C ASN A 65 18.67 -8.93 9.17
N LEU A 66 19.38 -10.01 9.50
CA LEU A 66 20.43 -10.00 10.51
C LEU A 66 21.70 -9.28 10.02
N PHE A 67 21.86 -9.10 8.72
CA PHE A 67 23.01 -8.46 8.11
C PHE A 67 22.59 -7.28 7.25
N HIS A 68 23.44 -6.26 7.20
CA HIS A 68 23.28 -5.17 6.25
C HIS A 68 23.70 -5.59 4.85
N THR A 69 22.96 -5.13 3.85
CA THR A 69 23.35 -5.25 2.44
C THR A 69 23.36 -3.87 1.80
N GLU A 70 24.32 -3.61 0.91
CA GLU A 70 24.44 -2.31 0.23
C GLU A 70 23.14 -1.90 -0.49
N PRO A 71 22.53 -2.76 -1.34
CA PRO A 71 21.31 -2.37 -2.06
C PRO A 71 20.15 -1.96 -1.14
N ALA A 72 19.95 -2.66 -0.01
CA ALA A 72 18.90 -2.33 0.93
C ALA A 72 19.17 -0.98 1.62
N SER A 73 20.42 -0.72 2.03
CA SER A 73 20.83 0.53 2.67
C SER A 73 20.71 1.73 1.72
N GLU A 74 21.15 1.57 0.48
CA GLU A 74 21.06 2.60 -0.57
C GLU A 74 19.60 2.92 -0.91
N LEU A 75 18.76 1.89 -1.08
CA LEU A 75 17.34 2.07 -1.36
C LEU A 75 16.63 2.77 -0.20
N ALA A 76 16.91 2.39 1.05
CA ALA A 76 16.34 3.05 2.22
C ALA A 76 16.72 4.53 2.28
N ALA A 77 17.99 4.88 2.08
CA ALA A 77 18.46 6.26 2.03
C ALA A 77 17.78 7.05 0.91
N ARG A 78 17.62 6.43 -0.27
CA ARG A 78 16.95 7.03 -1.42
C ARG A 78 15.47 7.29 -1.16
N LEU A 79 14.75 6.33 -0.59
CA LEU A 79 13.32 6.49 -0.25
C LEU A 79 13.13 7.62 0.77
N VAL A 80 13.92 7.65 1.84
CA VAL A 80 13.87 8.73 2.84
C VAL A 80 14.14 10.09 2.21
N SER A 81 15.12 10.21 1.30
CA SER A 81 15.44 11.47 0.62
C SER A 81 14.32 11.97 -0.30
N LEU A 82 13.48 11.09 -0.80
CA LEU A 82 12.38 11.40 -1.73
C LEU A 82 11.03 11.61 -1.03
N ALA A 83 10.87 11.02 0.16
CA ALA A 83 9.64 11.10 0.95
C ALA A 83 9.77 12.14 2.07
N PHE A 84 10.26 11.72 3.22
CA PHE A 84 10.42 12.53 4.43
C PHE A 84 11.44 11.87 5.38
N PRO A 85 12.02 12.61 6.35
CA PRO A 85 12.95 12.03 7.33
C PRO A 85 12.30 10.88 8.11
N GLY A 86 12.96 9.72 8.15
CA GLY A 86 12.43 8.53 8.81
C GLY A 86 13.32 7.31 8.71
N LYS A 87 12.72 6.15 8.89
CA LYS A 87 13.34 4.82 8.76
C LYS A 87 12.50 3.96 7.82
N VAL A 88 13.16 3.08 7.08
CA VAL A 88 12.51 2.15 6.15
C VAL A 88 12.53 0.74 6.71
N PHE A 89 11.39 0.07 6.65
CA PHE A 89 11.23 -1.35 6.93
C PHE A 89 10.82 -2.05 5.63
N PHE A 90 11.63 -2.99 5.16
CA PHE A 90 11.33 -3.76 3.97
C PHE A 90 10.55 -5.03 4.31
N CYS A 91 9.55 -5.33 3.49
CA CYS A 91 8.73 -6.53 3.56
C CYS A 91 8.45 -7.06 2.14
N ASN A 92 7.66 -8.14 2.01
CA ASN A 92 7.52 -8.85 0.73
C ASN A 92 6.28 -8.42 -0.07
N SER A 93 5.34 -7.73 0.53
CA SER A 93 4.09 -7.35 -0.12
C SER A 93 3.46 -6.10 0.49
N GLY A 94 2.54 -5.46 -0.25
CA GLY A 94 1.73 -4.36 0.29
C GLY A 94 0.90 -4.77 1.50
N SER A 95 0.35 -5.99 1.52
CA SER A 95 -0.36 -6.50 2.71
C SER A 95 0.54 -6.56 3.94
N GLU A 96 1.78 -7.03 3.81
CA GLU A 96 2.75 -7.03 4.91
C GLU A 96 3.16 -5.62 5.33
N ALA A 97 3.25 -4.68 4.38
CA ALA A 97 3.51 -3.28 4.69
C ALA A 97 2.38 -2.69 5.54
N CYS A 98 1.12 -2.92 5.15
CA CYS A 98 -0.05 -2.51 5.93
C CYS A 98 -0.12 -3.17 7.31
N GLU A 99 0.18 -4.49 7.41
CA GLU A 99 0.32 -5.18 8.71
C GLU A 99 1.39 -4.53 9.59
N GLY A 100 2.55 -4.23 9.00
CA GLY A 100 3.64 -3.52 9.66
C GLY A 100 3.20 -2.15 10.18
N ALA A 101 2.56 -1.35 9.33
CA ALA A 101 2.05 -0.02 9.68
C ALA A 101 1.04 -0.08 10.84
N MET A 102 0.08 -1.01 10.78
CA MET A 102 -0.89 -1.24 11.85
C MET A 102 -0.21 -1.65 13.16
N LYS A 103 0.78 -2.56 13.09
CA LYS A 103 1.54 -3.00 14.27
C LYS A 103 2.34 -1.86 14.89
N PHE A 104 2.99 -1.02 14.09
CA PHE A 104 3.70 0.17 14.58
C PHE A 104 2.73 1.13 15.26
N ALA A 105 1.60 1.45 14.62
CA ALA A 105 0.60 2.32 15.21
C ALA A 105 0.07 1.79 16.55
N ARG A 106 -0.24 0.50 16.61
CA ARG A 106 -0.71 -0.15 17.85
C ARG A 106 0.37 -0.18 18.92
N ARG A 107 1.63 -0.45 18.55
CA ARG A 107 2.75 -0.47 19.52
C ARG A 107 3.00 0.90 20.13
N ILE A 108 2.93 1.96 19.32
CA ILE A 108 3.08 3.35 19.75
C ILE A 108 1.90 3.77 20.65
N GLY A 109 0.67 3.45 20.24
CA GLY A 109 -0.55 3.86 20.93
C GLY A 109 -0.88 3.05 22.19
N LYS A 110 -0.31 1.85 22.36
CA LYS A 110 -0.72 0.89 23.41
C LYS A 110 -0.63 1.46 24.83
N GLU A 111 0.43 2.16 25.15
CA GLU A 111 0.65 2.72 26.49
C GLU A 111 -0.37 3.81 26.84
N GLN A 112 -1.00 4.39 25.82
CA GLN A 112 -2.06 5.40 25.93
C GLN A 112 -3.46 4.82 25.71
N GLY A 113 -3.60 3.48 25.64
CA GLY A 113 -4.87 2.80 25.39
C GLY A 113 -5.39 2.92 23.95
N ARG A 114 -4.59 3.39 23.00
CA ARG A 114 -4.97 3.60 21.60
C ARG A 114 -4.80 2.31 20.81
N THR A 115 -5.90 1.71 20.38
CA THR A 115 -5.88 0.43 19.65
C THR A 115 -6.84 0.38 18.46
N GLU A 116 -7.65 1.43 18.26
CA GLU A 116 -8.65 1.50 17.20
C GLU A 116 -8.09 2.16 15.94
N TYR A 117 -8.66 1.80 14.78
CA TYR A 117 -8.32 2.35 13.48
C TYR A 117 -9.54 2.99 12.83
N VAL A 118 -9.34 4.15 12.23
CA VAL A 118 -10.30 4.78 11.34
C VAL A 118 -9.84 4.54 9.90
N CYS A 119 -10.69 3.89 9.10
CA CYS A 119 -10.48 3.59 7.70
C CYS A 119 -11.64 4.16 6.87
N PHE A 120 -11.65 3.93 5.58
CA PHE A 120 -12.66 4.52 4.70
C PHE A 120 -13.36 3.47 3.84
N GLU A 121 -14.61 3.77 3.48
CA GLU A 121 -15.38 2.96 2.54
C GLU A 121 -14.63 2.82 1.22
N ARG A 122 -14.71 1.62 0.64
CA ARG A 122 -14.02 1.20 -0.59
C ARG A 122 -12.49 1.15 -0.50
N ALA A 123 -11.90 1.29 0.69
CA ALA A 123 -10.47 1.08 0.87
C ALA A 123 -10.06 -0.37 0.63
N PHE A 124 -8.86 -0.55 0.11
CA PHE A 124 -8.21 -1.85 -0.04
C PHE A 124 -6.77 -1.78 0.48
N HIS A 125 -6.50 -2.51 1.56
CA HIS A 125 -5.18 -2.52 2.22
C HIS A 125 -4.52 -3.91 2.23
N GLY A 126 -5.17 -4.93 1.67
CA GLY A 126 -4.62 -6.28 1.53
C GLY A 126 -5.57 -7.40 1.96
N ARG A 127 -5.05 -8.62 1.98
CA ARG A 127 -5.81 -9.87 2.20
C ARG A 127 -5.31 -10.69 3.39
N THR A 128 -4.25 -10.30 4.10
CA THR A 128 -3.86 -10.88 5.40
C THR A 128 -4.84 -10.45 6.49
N MET A 129 -4.94 -11.16 7.60
CA MET A 129 -6.01 -10.93 8.59
C MET A 129 -6.09 -9.50 9.11
N GLY A 130 -4.97 -8.85 9.40
CA GLY A 130 -4.95 -7.44 9.83
C GLY A 130 -5.24 -6.48 8.68
N ALA A 131 -4.59 -6.61 7.53
CA ALA A 131 -4.85 -5.78 6.35
C ALA A 131 -6.27 -5.96 5.83
N LEU A 132 -6.82 -7.19 5.90
CA LEU A 132 -8.20 -7.48 5.54
C LEU A 132 -9.19 -6.78 6.48
N SER A 133 -8.84 -6.64 7.76
CA SER A 133 -9.67 -5.91 8.73
C SER A 133 -9.87 -4.45 8.34
N THR A 134 -8.88 -3.84 7.67
CA THR A 134 -8.90 -2.45 7.19
C THR A 134 -9.36 -2.32 5.72
N THR A 135 -9.59 -3.43 5.03
CA THR A 135 -10.17 -3.48 3.69
C THR A 135 -11.71 -3.46 3.78
N TRP A 136 -12.36 -2.53 3.08
CA TRP A 136 -13.80 -2.27 3.29
C TRP A 136 -14.73 -3.32 2.72
N ASN A 137 -14.43 -3.94 1.56
CA ASN A 137 -15.39 -4.76 0.81
C ASN A 137 -15.86 -5.99 1.62
N PRO A 138 -17.15 -6.10 1.97
CA PRO A 138 -17.72 -7.20 2.75
C PRO A 138 -17.45 -8.58 2.14
N LYS A 139 -17.49 -8.70 0.82
CA LYS A 139 -17.24 -9.98 0.12
C LYS A 139 -15.84 -10.55 0.43
N TYR A 140 -14.89 -9.69 0.77
CA TYR A 140 -13.54 -10.14 1.13
C TYR A 140 -13.42 -10.45 2.62
N ARG A 141 -14.20 -9.77 3.47
CA ARG A 141 -14.09 -9.82 4.93
C ARG A 141 -14.93 -10.90 5.58
N GLU A 142 -16.23 -10.94 5.24
CA GLU A 142 -17.23 -11.81 5.88
C GLU A 142 -16.81 -13.29 5.98
N PRO A 143 -16.22 -13.91 4.94
CA PRO A 143 -15.78 -15.30 5.03
C PRO A 143 -14.70 -15.59 6.08
N PHE A 144 -14.05 -14.55 6.60
CA PHE A 144 -12.89 -14.67 7.49
C PHE A 144 -13.12 -14.03 8.87
N GLU A 145 -14.35 -13.66 9.18
CA GLU A 145 -14.69 -13.13 10.51
C GLU A 145 -14.59 -14.19 11.60
N PRO A 146 -14.16 -13.83 12.84
CA PRO A 146 -13.88 -12.48 13.31
C PRO A 146 -12.49 -11.99 12.90
N LEU A 147 -12.43 -10.74 12.44
CA LEU A 147 -11.20 -10.04 12.08
C LEU A 147 -10.60 -9.27 13.26
N VAL A 148 -9.51 -8.53 13.02
CA VAL A 148 -8.90 -7.68 14.04
C VAL A 148 -9.91 -6.60 14.48
N PRO A 149 -10.25 -6.53 15.79
CA PRO A 149 -11.26 -5.60 16.28
C PRO A 149 -10.78 -4.14 16.30
N GLY A 150 -11.74 -3.21 16.40
CA GLY A 150 -11.47 -1.79 16.56
C GLY A 150 -11.28 -1.04 15.26
N VAL A 151 -11.69 -1.59 14.12
CA VAL A 151 -11.68 -0.90 12.82
C VAL A 151 -13.05 -0.30 12.53
N ARG A 152 -13.08 0.99 12.19
CA ARG A 152 -14.28 1.72 11.76
C ARG A 152 -14.10 2.23 10.34
N PHE A 153 -15.13 2.10 9.51
CA PHE A 153 -15.16 2.63 8.15
C PHE A 153 -16.04 3.87 8.08
N LEU A 154 -15.51 4.92 7.46
CA LEU A 154 -16.18 6.21 7.29
C LEU A 154 -16.41 6.50 5.80
N PRO A 155 -17.41 7.34 5.47
CA PRO A 155 -17.59 7.83 4.11
C PRO A 155 -16.35 8.58 3.61
N TRP A 156 -16.10 8.47 2.31
CA TRP A 156 -14.97 9.12 1.66
C TRP A 156 -15.21 10.61 1.45
N ASN A 157 -14.19 11.44 1.72
CA ASN A 157 -14.25 12.91 1.68
C ASN A 157 -15.24 13.55 2.69
N ASP A 158 -15.58 12.84 3.78
CA ASP A 158 -16.44 13.33 4.86
C ASP A 158 -15.59 13.68 6.11
N LEU A 159 -15.09 14.92 6.16
CA LEU A 159 -14.30 15.41 7.29
C LEU A 159 -15.09 15.52 8.60
N PRO A 160 -16.38 15.92 8.61
CA PRO A 160 -17.22 15.87 9.80
C PRO A 160 -17.33 14.44 10.42
N ALA A 161 -17.47 13.42 9.58
CA ALA A 161 -17.48 12.03 10.07
C ALA A 161 -16.14 11.66 10.73
N VAL A 162 -15.01 12.08 10.14
CA VAL A 162 -13.68 11.88 10.73
C VAL A 162 -13.56 12.58 12.07
N ALA A 163 -14.01 13.85 12.16
CA ALA A 163 -13.97 14.62 13.40
C ALA A 163 -14.78 13.99 14.54
N THR A 164 -15.85 13.29 14.21
CA THR A 164 -16.65 12.54 15.19
C THR A 164 -16.02 11.22 15.59
N ALA A 165 -15.40 10.51 14.67
CA ALA A 165 -14.92 9.15 14.87
C ALA A 165 -13.53 9.06 15.52
N VAL A 166 -12.62 9.98 15.19
CA VAL A 166 -11.28 10.01 15.80
C VAL A 166 -11.39 10.46 17.26
N ASN A 167 -10.90 9.66 18.18
CA ASN A 167 -11.00 9.88 19.63
C ASN A 167 -9.74 9.38 20.35
N GLU A 168 -9.75 9.41 21.68
CA GLU A 168 -8.64 9.01 22.53
C GLU A 168 -8.22 7.54 22.41
N LYS A 169 -9.06 6.67 21.81
CA LYS A 169 -8.76 5.26 21.56
C LYS A 169 -8.19 5.03 20.16
N THR A 170 -8.22 6.05 19.30
CA THR A 170 -7.74 5.94 17.92
C THR A 170 -6.21 5.87 17.88
N ALA A 171 -5.68 4.74 17.44
CA ALA A 171 -4.25 4.56 17.17
C ALA A 171 -3.84 5.24 15.88
N ALA A 172 -4.66 5.08 14.83
CA ALA A 172 -4.36 5.66 13.53
C ALA A 172 -5.60 5.92 12.68
N VAL A 173 -5.47 6.90 11.78
CA VAL A 173 -6.32 7.08 10.60
C VAL A 173 -5.54 6.56 9.40
N MET A 174 -6.08 5.56 8.71
CA MET A 174 -5.43 4.88 7.59
C MET A 174 -6.23 5.06 6.31
N LEU A 175 -5.56 5.52 5.25
CA LEU A 175 -6.20 5.74 3.95
C LEU A 175 -5.20 5.69 2.80
N GLU A 176 -5.74 5.45 1.60
CA GLU A 176 -5.04 5.63 0.33
C GLU A 176 -5.25 7.08 -0.14
N PRO A 177 -4.25 7.91 -0.48
CA PRO A 177 -4.48 9.22 -1.09
C PRO A 177 -5.28 9.16 -2.40
N VAL A 178 -5.16 8.05 -3.12
CA VAL A 178 -6.01 7.69 -4.26
C VAL A 178 -6.42 6.22 -4.09
N GLN A 179 -7.70 5.98 -3.84
CA GLN A 179 -8.24 4.62 -3.75
C GLN A 179 -8.24 3.97 -5.14
N GLY A 180 -7.31 3.06 -5.40
CA GLY A 180 -7.21 2.37 -6.67
C GLY A 180 -8.33 1.36 -6.88
N GLU A 181 -8.39 0.34 -6.03
CA GLU A 181 -9.42 -0.72 -6.05
C GLU A 181 -10.84 -0.17 -5.78
N GLY A 182 -10.93 0.94 -5.07
CA GLY A 182 -12.18 1.64 -4.80
C GLY A 182 -12.81 2.36 -6.00
N GLY A 183 -12.14 2.35 -7.17
CA GLY A 183 -12.61 2.97 -8.41
C GLY A 183 -11.89 4.27 -8.77
N VAL A 184 -10.58 4.36 -8.49
CA VAL A 184 -9.70 5.51 -8.75
C VAL A 184 -10.27 6.80 -8.15
N ARG A 185 -10.56 6.74 -6.85
CA ARG A 185 -11.18 7.86 -6.12
C ARG A 185 -10.10 8.70 -5.45
N VAL A 186 -9.92 9.92 -5.94
CA VAL A 186 -8.93 10.86 -5.42
C VAL A 186 -9.45 11.53 -4.15
N ALA A 187 -8.63 11.59 -3.11
CA ALA A 187 -8.93 12.39 -1.93
C ALA A 187 -8.82 13.87 -2.24
N GLU A 188 -9.78 14.66 -1.76
CA GLU A 188 -9.69 16.12 -1.85
C GLU A 188 -8.52 16.64 -0.99
N PRO A 189 -7.70 17.57 -1.49
CA PRO A 189 -6.58 18.13 -0.69
C PRO A 189 -7.00 18.66 0.68
N LYS A 190 -8.14 19.35 0.75
CA LYS A 190 -8.71 19.85 2.02
C LYS A 190 -9.09 18.73 2.98
N PHE A 191 -9.57 17.60 2.46
CA PHE A 191 -9.87 16.42 3.26
C PHE A 191 -8.61 15.82 3.89
N LEU A 192 -7.54 15.62 3.08
CA LEU A 192 -6.26 15.12 3.59
C LEU A 192 -5.65 16.07 4.63
N GLN A 193 -5.68 17.38 4.38
CA GLN A 193 -5.20 18.39 5.31
C GLN A 193 -6.01 18.40 6.62
N GLY A 194 -7.33 18.29 6.52
CA GLY A 194 -8.22 18.21 7.67
C GLY A 194 -7.99 16.95 8.52
N ILE A 195 -7.83 15.79 7.88
CA ILE A 195 -7.48 14.54 8.59
C ILE A 195 -6.15 14.69 9.33
N ALA A 196 -5.12 15.24 8.67
CA ALA A 196 -3.82 15.44 9.27
C ALA A 196 -3.88 16.36 10.50
N ALA A 197 -4.65 17.43 10.42
CA ALA A 197 -4.87 18.33 11.54
C ALA A 197 -5.58 17.64 12.72
N LEU A 198 -6.67 16.92 12.44
CA LEU A 198 -7.43 16.16 13.45
C LEU A 198 -6.61 15.04 14.09
N ALA A 199 -5.87 14.27 13.29
CA ALA A 199 -5.03 13.21 13.79
C ALA A 199 -3.97 13.76 14.76
N ARG A 200 -3.29 14.83 14.37
CA ARG A 200 -2.29 15.51 15.21
C ARG A 200 -2.92 16.07 16.50
N GLU A 201 -4.03 16.78 16.40
CA GLU A 201 -4.76 17.35 17.55
C GLU A 201 -5.12 16.28 18.57
N ARG A 202 -5.57 15.11 18.10
CA ARG A 202 -6.06 14.04 18.96
C ARG A 202 -5.02 12.97 19.26
N GLY A 203 -3.79 13.11 18.78
CA GLY A 203 -2.67 12.21 19.04
C GLY A 203 -2.82 10.84 18.38
N ALA A 204 -3.61 10.74 17.30
CA ALA A 204 -3.66 9.58 16.41
C ALA A 204 -2.58 9.69 15.33
N LEU A 205 -2.07 8.56 14.84
CA LEU A 205 -1.14 8.55 13.72
C LEU A 205 -1.88 8.65 12.38
N LEU A 206 -1.23 9.28 11.39
CA LEU A 206 -1.68 9.32 10.02
C LEU A 206 -0.92 8.29 9.19
N LEU A 207 -1.61 7.29 8.68
CA LEU A 207 -1.08 6.23 7.83
C LEU A 207 -1.56 6.42 6.39
N TYR A 208 -0.63 6.60 5.46
CA TYR A 208 -0.96 6.59 4.03
C TYR A 208 -0.50 5.29 3.39
N ASP A 209 -1.47 4.61 2.76
CA ASP A 209 -1.21 3.48 1.89
C ASP A 209 -1.02 3.98 0.45
N GLU A 210 0.22 4.00 0.02
CA GLU A 210 0.60 4.37 -1.35
C GLU A 210 1.12 3.19 -2.17
N VAL A 211 0.84 1.97 -1.75
CA VAL A 211 1.22 0.74 -2.46
C VAL A 211 0.79 0.79 -3.93
N GLN A 212 -0.37 1.35 -4.24
CA GLN A 212 -0.85 1.47 -5.61
C GLN A 212 -0.66 2.86 -6.22
N CYS A 213 -0.71 3.93 -5.44
CA CYS A 213 -0.68 5.31 -5.95
C CYS A 213 0.68 6.02 -5.81
N GLY A 214 1.66 5.40 -5.16
CA GLY A 214 3.01 5.93 -5.00
C GLY A 214 3.95 5.71 -6.19
N LEU A 215 5.22 5.94 -5.98
CA LEU A 215 6.33 5.68 -6.91
C LEU A 215 6.11 6.26 -8.32
N GLY A 216 5.62 7.51 -8.39
CA GLY A 216 5.45 8.24 -9.65
C GLY A 216 4.11 8.03 -10.34
N ARG A 217 3.22 7.15 -9.84
CA ARG A 217 1.94 6.83 -10.46
C ARG A 217 1.06 8.06 -10.73
N THR A 218 1.07 9.03 -9.82
CA THR A 218 0.24 10.25 -9.88
C THR A 218 0.99 11.47 -10.45
N GLY A 219 2.23 11.29 -10.94
CA GLY A 219 3.06 12.37 -11.48
C GLY A 219 3.99 13.03 -10.45
N LYS A 220 3.86 12.73 -9.16
CA LYS A 220 4.84 13.01 -8.11
C LYS A 220 5.39 11.69 -7.57
N MET A 221 6.53 11.73 -6.89
CA MET A 221 7.13 10.51 -6.35
C MET A 221 6.18 9.77 -5.42
N PHE A 222 5.51 10.52 -4.55
CA PHE A 222 4.44 10.03 -3.67
C PHE A 222 3.19 10.89 -3.82
N ALA A 223 2.01 10.26 -3.70
CA ALA A 223 0.74 10.94 -3.88
C ALA A 223 0.46 11.98 -2.78
N PHE A 224 0.94 11.77 -1.55
CA PHE A 224 0.79 12.74 -0.45
C PHE A 224 1.38 14.12 -0.78
N GLN A 225 2.38 14.18 -1.67
CA GLN A 225 3.02 15.42 -2.08
C GLN A 225 2.09 16.38 -2.84
N HIS A 226 0.96 15.89 -3.37
CA HIS A 226 -0.03 16.74 -4.03
C HIS A 226 -0.80 17.63 -3.04
N ALA A 227 -1.09 17.10 -1.85
CA ALA A 227 -1.81 17.82 -0.81
C ALA A 227 -0.88 18.56 0.17
N GLY A 228 0.44 18.34 0.10
CA GLY A 228 1.42 18.90 1.03
C GLY A 228 1.26 18.38 2.46
N VAL A 229 0.75 17.17 2.61
CA VAL A 229 0.52 16.52 3.92
C VAL A 229 1.47 15.34 4.06
N THR A 230 2.39 15.41 5.00
CA THR A 230 3.30 14.31 5.32
C THR A 230 2.65 13.37 6.32
N PRO A 231 2.52 12.07 6.03
CA PRO A 231 2.02 11.08 7.00
C PRO A 231 3.09 10.73 8.04
N ASP A 232 2.66 10.10 9.14
CA ASP A 232 3.58 9.51 10.13
C ASP A 232 4.16 8.18 9.65
N ILE A 233 3.35 7.40 8.91
CA ILE A 233 3.76 6.13 8.30
C ILE A 233 3.25 6.10 6.85
N LEU A 234 4.14 5.67 5.94
CA LEU A 234 3.87 5.49 4.51
C LEU A 234 4.17 4.04 4.11
N THR A 235 3.23 3.38 3.43
CA THR A 235 3.43 2.04 2.84
C THR A 235 3.40 2.09 1.33
#